data_44c508a25a79ecf76c17107a526f3f4d
#
_entry.id   44c508a25a79ecf76c17107a526f3f4d
#
_cell.length_a   1.000
_cell.length_b   1.000
_cell.length_c   1.000
_cell.angle_alpha   90.00
_cell.angle_beta   90.00
_cell.angle_gamma   90.00
#
_symmetry.space_group_name_H-M   'P 1'
#
loop_
_entity.id
_entity.type
_entity.pdbx_description
1 polymer ?
#
loop_
_entity_poly.entity_id
_entity_poly.type
_entity_poly.pdbx_seq_one_letter_code
_entity_poly.pdbx_strand_id
1 'polypeptide(L)'
;MRKLLIVGGSILVVCLVLGLLTLRFIGYEPRDGSTGFWLTGAVVTTPVTDWSFTEAVEEIFVETRTWYYIPHSVNTYCTIYNDKLYLFSAYYQGGEFPDNRYWNRNVLRDPRVRLKIGNQLFERTVSHVTDEAEREAVHQTFVEKYTEWHTPGLETVHMFRVLP
;
A
#
# COMPACT_ATOMS: atom_id res chain seq x y z
N MET A 1 31.85 27.96 -20.93
CA MET A 1 30.44 27.66 -20.76
C MET A 1 30.12 26.14 -20.79
N ARG A 2 30.46 25.41 -21.87
CA ARG A 2 30.12 23.95 -22.01
C ARG A 2 30.68 23.07 -20.88
N LYS A 3 31.91 23.27 -20.42
CA LYS A 3 32.51 22.52 -19.30
C LYS A 3 31.80 22.80 -17.96
N LEU A 4 31.39 24.04 -17.70
CA LEU A 4 30.64 24.40 -16.48
C LEU A 4 29.26 23.76 -16.45
N LEU A 5 28.58 23.71 -17.59
CA LEU A 5 27.26 23.03 -17.70
C LEU A 5 27.38 21.52 -17.48
N ILE A 6 28.45 20.89 -18.00
CA ILE A 6 28.68 19.44 -17.77
C ILE A 6 28.96 19.16 -16.29
N VAL A 7 29.83 19.95 -15.66
CA VAL A 7 30.16 19.80 -14.25
C VAL A 7 28.93 20.04 -13.37
N GLY A 8 28.16 21.09 -13.63
CA GLY A 8 26.92 21.37 -12.90
C GLY A 8 25.87 20.28 -13.06
N GLY A 9 25.70 19.76 -14.29
CA GLY A 9 24.81 18.61 -14.55
C GLY A 9 25.23 17.34 -13.83
N SER A 10 26.54 17.04 -13.80
CA SER A 10 27.06 15.86 -13.10
C SER A 10 26.86 15.96 -11.58
N ILE A 11 27.07 17.12 -10.98
CA ILE A 11 26.83 17.36 -9.55
C ILE A 11 25.35 17.14 -9.22
N LEU A 12 24.43 17.67 -10.03
CA LEU A 12 22.99 17.51 -9.83
C LEU A 12 22.60 16.03 -9.85
N VAL A 13 23.08 15.26 -10.82
CA VAL A 13 22.80 13.81 -10.93
C VAL A 13 23.34 13.08 -9.70
N VAL A 14 24.55 13.37 -9.24
CA VAL A 14 25.12 12.77 -8.03
C VAL A 14 24.28 13.09 -6.81
N CYS A 15 23.86 14.33 -6.64
CA CYS A 15 22.99 14.72 -5.52
C CYS A 15 21.63 13.99 -5.55
N LEU A 16 21.02 13.85 -6.73
CA LEU A 16 19.78 13.09 -6.90
C LEU A 16 19.95 11.62 -6.54
N VAL A 17 21.02 10.98 -7.02
CA VAL A 17 21.31 9.57 -6.69
C VAL A 17 21.54 9.40 -5.21
N LEU A 18 22.34 10.26 -4.58
CA LEU A 18 22.56 10.22 -3.13
C LEU A 18 21.28 10.46 -2.35
N GLY A 19 20.43 11.39 -2.78
CA GLY A 19 19.12 11.65 -2.19
C GLY A 19 18.21 10.42 -2.26
N LEU A 20 18.12 9.75 -3.42
CA LEU A 20 17.34 8.52 -3.60
C LEU A 20 17.89 7.37 -2.75
N LEU A 21 19.21 7.21 -2.69
CA LEU A 21 19.83 6.20 -1.82
C LEU A 21 19.52 6.46 -0.35
N THR A 22 19.60 7.70 0.09
CA THR A 22 19.25 8.10 1.46
C THR A 22 17.79 7.74 1.76
N LEU A 23 16.85 8.13 0.89
CA LEU A 23 15.44 7.78 1.02
C LEU A 23 15.21 6.26 1.01
N ARG A 24 15.99 5.49 0.26
CA ARG A 24 15.92 4.02 0.24
C ARG A 24 16.26 3.39 1.59
N PHE A 25 17.19 3.98 2.35
CA PHE A 25 17.63 3.48 3.65
C PHE A 25 16.81 4.02 4.82
N ILE A 26 16.47 5.31 4.80
CA ILE A 26 15.70 5.95 5.89
C ILE A 26 14.21 5.64 5.74
N GLY A 27 13.74 5.45 4.51
CA GLY A 27 12.33 5.35 4.17
C GLY A 27 11.65 6.73 4.11
N TYR A 28 10.43 6.72 3.62
CA TYR A 28 9.53 7.87 3.70
C TYR A 28 8.10 7.34 3.74
N GLU A 29 7.56 7.25 4.93
CA GLU A 29 6.23 6.68 5.16
C GLU A 29 5.11 7.66 4.82
N PRO A 30 3.94 7.16 4.41
CA PRO A 30 2.76 7.98 4.25
C PRO A 30 2.40 8.72 5.54
N ARG A 31 1.94 9.96 5.44
CA ARG A 31 1.49 10.77 6.59
C ARG A 31 0.34 11.67 6.17
N ASP A 32 -0.67 11.78 7.02
CA ASP A 32 -1.77 12.74 6.87
C ASP A 32 -2.41 12.72 5.46
N GLY A 33 -2.64 11.52 4.91
CA GLY A 33 -3.20 11.32 3.57
C GLY A 33 -2.23 11.58 2.41
N SER A 34 -0.99 11.98 2.69
CA SER A 34 0.06 12.05 1.67
C SER A 34 0.64 10.67 1.37
N THR A 35 1.17 10.51 0.16
CA THR A 35 1.83 9.27 -0.25
C THR A 35 3.28 9.24 0.22
N GLY A 36 3.79 8.04 0.47
CA GLY A 36 5.19 7.78 0.79
C GLY A 36 5.93 7.05 -0.33
N PHE A 37 7.16 6.64 0.01
CA PHE A 37 8.03 5.88 -0.88
C PHE A 37 8.39 4.53 -0.24
N TRP A 38 9.68 4.29 0.04
CA TRP A 38 10.14 3.05 0.69
C TRP A 38 9.68 2.96 2.13
N LEU A 39 9.07 1.83 2.47
CA LEU A 39 8.78 1.45 3.84
C LEU A 39 10.00 0.79 4.46
N THR A 40 10.26 1.08 5.74
CA THR A 40 11.36 0.49 6.51
C THR A 40 10.83 -0.21 7.75
N GLY A 41 11.54 -1.25 8.19
CA GLY A 41 11.15 -2.07 9.34
C GLY A 41 11.84 -3.43 9.34
N ALA A 42 11.47 -4.28 10.27
CA ALA A 42 11.97 -5.64 10.37
C ALA A 42 11.23 -6.56 9.39
N VAL A 43 11.95 -7.19 8.47
CA VAL A 43 11.34 -8.11 7.49
C VAL A 43 10.97 -9.42 8.17
N VAL A 44 9.71 -9.80 8.09
CA VAL A 44 9.18 -11.08 8.57
C VAL A 44 9.33 -12.11 7.45
N THR A 45 10.16 -13.12 7.69
CA THR A 45 10.45 -14.19 6.74
C THR A 45 9.68 -15.47 7.04
N THR A 46 9.11 -15.59 8.24
CA THR A 46 8.28 -16.74 8.62
C THR A 46 6.90 -16.64 7.97
N PRO A 47 6.31 -17.77 7.54
CA PRO A 47 4.94 -17.79 7.07
C PRO A 47 3.98 -17.23 8.13
N VAL A 48 3.10 -16.34 7.72
CA VAL A 48 2.03 -15.82 8.58
C VAL A 48 0.74 -16.56 8.22
N THR A 49 0.24 -17.33 9.17
CA THR A 49 -1.01 -18.09 9.05
C THR A 49 -2.16 -17.47 9.84
N ASP A 50 -1.84 -16.56 10.76
CA ASP A 50 -2.80 -15.86 11.61
C ASP A 50 -2.55 -14.37 11.53
N TRP A 51 -3.57 -13.63 11.15
CA TRP A 51 -3.56 -12.17 11.03
C TRP A 51 -4.29 -11.46 12.16
N SER A 52 -4.74 -12.19 13.21
CA SER A 52 -5.54 -11.64 14.31
C SER A 52 -4.88 -10.44 15.01
N PHE A 53 -3.54 -10.37 15.03
CA PHE A 53 -2.82 -9.21 15.56
C PHE A 53 -3.14 -7.89 14.82
N THR A 54 -3.72 -7.95 13.62
CA THR A 54 -4.13 -6.76 12.87
C THR A 54 -5.49 -6.20 13.32
N GLU A 55 -6.24 -6.92 14.13
CA GLU A 55 -7.52 -6.43 14.65
C GLU A 55 -7.37 -5.16 15.51
N ALA A 56 -6.29 -5.09 16.28
CA ALA A 56 -5.94 -3.93 17.10
C ALA A 56 -5.25 -2.80 16.32
N VAL A 57 -5.01 -2.99 15.02
CA VAL A 57 -4.32 -2.02 14.17
C VAL A 57 -5.35 -1.25 13.36
N GLU A 58 -5.34 0.07 13.49
CA GLU A 58 -6.27 0.95 12.78
C GLU A 58 -5.90 1.07 11.30
N GLU A 59 -4.65 1.39 11.01
CA GLU A 59 -4.13 1.56 9.65
C GLU A 59 -2.85 0.77 9.44
N ILE A 60 -2.65 0.34 8.21
CA ILE A 60 -1.41 -0.28 7.76
C ILE A 60 -0.86 0.47 6.56
N PHE A 61 0.42 0.32 6.27
CA PHE A 61 1.01 0.88 5.07
C PHE A 61 1.18 -0.20 4.00
N VAL A 62 0.89 0.20 2.75
CA VAL A 62 1.05 -0.65 1.56
C VAL A 62 2.01 0.02 0.61
N GLU A 63 3.15 -0.61 0.35
CA GLU A 63 4.11 -0.21 -0.66
C GLU A 63 3.86 -1.01 -1.94
N THR A 64 3.66 -0.32 -3.04
CA THR A 64 3.46 -0.90 -4.37
C THR A 64 4.62 -0.56 -5.30
N ARG A 65 4.87 -1.39 -6.31
CA ARG A 65 5.93 -1.20 -7.30
C ARG A 65 5.46 -0.31 -8.44
N THR A 66 6.20 0.75 -8.70
CA THR A 66 5.95 1.60 -9.87
C THR A 66 6.73 1.11 -11.08
N TRP A 67 6.35 1.55 -12.28
CA TRP A 67 7.07 1.22 -13.51
C TRP A 67 8.48 1.85 -13.59
N TYR A 68 8.72 2.93 -12.82
CA TYR A 68 9.98 3.65 -12.75
C TYR A 68 10.83 3.28 -11.51
N TYR A 69 10.53 2.16 -10.85
CA TYR A 69 11.29 1.55 -9.76
C TYR A 69 11.41 2.33 -8.44
N ILE A 70 10.85 3.55 -8.35
CA ILE A 70 10.67 4.21 -7.06
C ILE A 70 9.32 3.76 -6.53
N PRO A 71 9.24 3.08 -5.38
CA PRO A 71 7.97 2.57 -4.87
C PRO A 71 7.04 3.71 -4.49
N HIS A 72 5.77 3.38 -4.41
CA HIS A 72 4.72 4.27 -3.97
C HIS A 72 4.00 3.60 -2.79
N SER A 73 3.97 4.26 -1.66
CA SER A 73 3.29 3.75 -0.47
C SER A 73 2.14 4.64 -0.03
N VAL A 74 1.12 3.99 0.52
CA VAL A 74 -0.10 4.61 1.04
C VAL A 74 -0.44 4.01 2.39
N ASN A 75 -1.17 4.74 3.22
CA ASN A 75 -1.89 4.16 4.35
C ASN A 75 -3.25 3.63 3.88
N THR A 76 -3.71 2.56 4.48
CA THR A 76 -5.02 1.97 4.20
C THR A 76 -5.54 1.21 5.41
N TYR A 77 -6.83 0.93 5.38
CA TYR A 77 -7.54 0.12 6.37
C TYR A 77 -7.45 -1.36 6.02
N CYS A 78 -7.58 -2.21 7.02
CA CYS A 78 -7.57 -3.65 6.83
C CYS A 78 -8.57 -4.34 7.76
N THR A 79 -9.07 -5.50 7.32
CA THR A 79 -9.90 -6.37 8.14
C THR A 79 -9.54 -7.83 7.89
N ILE A 80 -10.07 -8.73 8.73
CA ILE A 80 -9.91 -10.17 8.60
C ILE A 80 -11.26 -10.80 8.27
N TYR A 81 -11.24 -11.69 7.30
CA TYR A 81 -12.40 -12.54 7.01
C TYR A 81 -11.91 -13.94 6.61
N ASN A 82 -12.44 -14.99 7.23
CA ASN A 82 -12.01 -16.37 7.01
C ASN A 82 -10.49 -16.56 7.09
N ASP A 83 -9.87 -16.07 8.18
CA ASP A 83 -8.43 -16.13 8.47
C ASP A 83 -7.53 -15.45 7.43
N LYS A 84 -8.10 -14.63 6.54
CA LYS A 84 -7.36 -13.89 5.51
C LYS A 84 -7.42 -12.40 5.79
N LEU A 85 -6.29 -11.74 5.52
CA LEU A 85 -6.20 -10.27 5.60
C LEU A 85 -6.73 -9.65 4.29
N TYR A 86 -7.54 -8.60 4.44
CA TYR A 86 -8.06 -7.80 3.34
C TYR A 86 -7.68 -6.33 3.51
N LEU A 87 -7.36 -5.69 2.39
CA LEU A 87 -7.02 -4.28 2.30
C LEU A 87 -8.12 -3.54 1.57
N PHE A 88 -8.31 -2.28 1.92
CA PHE A 88 -9.34 -1.43 1.33
C PHE A 88 -8.74 -0.30 0.50
N SER A 89 -9.39 0.01 -0.61
CA SER A 89 -9.11 1.19 -1.43
C SER A 89 -10.42 1.92 -1.68
N ALA A 90 -10.69 2.93 -0.88
CA ALA A 90 -11.86 3.78 -1.09
C ALA A 90 -11.65 4.66 -2.33
N TYR A 91 -12.68 4.82 -3.13
CA TYR A 91 -12.73 5.70 -4.29
C TYR A 91 -14.02 6.54 -4.29
N TYR A 92 -14.07 7.56 -5.08
CA TYR A 92 -15.22 8.43 -5.14
C TYR A 92 -16.10 8.09 -6.35
N GLN A 93 -17.43 8.09 -6.16
CA GLN A 93 -18.45 8.08 -7.21
C GLN A 93 -18.43 6.85 -8.13
N GLY A 94 -18.34 5.65 -7.57
CA GLY A 94 -18.52 4.42 -8.34
C GLY A 94 -17.47 4.20 -9.44
N GLY A 95 -16.25 4.62 -9.20
CA GLY A 95 -15.13 4.38 -10.13
C GLY A 95 -14.88 2.90 -10.33
N GLU A 96 -14.69 2.48 -11.59
CA GLU A 96 -14.30 1.11 -11.91
C GLU A 96 -12.84 0.87 -11.58
N PHE A 97 -12.51 -0.37 -11.17
CA PHE A 97 -11.12 -0.76 -10.93
C PHE A 97 -10.31 -0.71 -12.25
N PRO A 98 -9.12 -0.10 -12.25
CA PRO A 98 -8.32 0.41 -11.11
C PRO A 98 -8.63 1.84 -10.67
N ASP A 99 -9.61 2.51 -11.22
CA ASP A 99 -10.03 3.89 -10.94
C ASP A 99 -8.90 4.95 -11.02
N ASN A 100 -9.02 6.02 -10.23
CA ASN A 100 -8.03 7.09 -10.13
C ASN A 100 -6.97 6.86 -9.06
N ARG A 101 -7.05 5.79 -8.26
CA ARG A 101 -6.07 5.49 -7.23
C ARG A 101 -4.79 4.93 -7.83
N TYR A 102 -3.70 5.64 -7.59
CA TYR A 102 -2.42 5.31 -8.20
C TYR A 102 -1.92 3.92 -7.79
N TRP A 103 -2.10 3.54 -6.52
CA TRP A 103 -1.69 2.24 -6.03
C TRP A 103 -2.52 1.08 -6.60
N ASN A 104 -3.81 1.29 -6.93
CA ASN A 104 -4.64 0.30 -7.63
C ASN A 104 -4.06 -0.03 -9.00
N ARG A 105 -3.61 0.99 -9.75
CA ARG A 105 -2.95 0.81 -11.06
C ARG A 105 -1.62 0.07 -10.92
N ASN A 106 -0.89 0.34 -9.85
CA ASN A 106 0.36 -0.37 -9.58
C ASN A 106 0.10 -1.85 -9.29
N VAL A 107 -0.91 -2.18 -8.46
CA VAL A 107 -1.33 -3.55 -8.13
C VAL A 107 -1.83 -4.28 -9.37
N LEU A 108 -2.60 -3.63 -10.24
CA LEU A 108 -3.05 -4.22 -11.50
C LEU A 108 -1.88 -4.66 -12.38
N ARG A 109 -0.79 -3.90 -12.40
CA ARG A 109 0.42 -4.19 -13.18
C ARG A 109 1.32 -5.22 -12.50
N ASP A 110 1.54 -5.07 -11.19
CA ASP A 110 2.37 -5.95 -10.36
C ASP A 110 1.70 -6.12 -8.99
N PRO A 111 1.08 -7.29 -8.73
CA PRO A 111 0.31 -7.52 -7.52
C PRO A 111 1.17 -7.73 -6.26
N ARG A 112 2.50 -7.74 -6.40
CA ARG A 112 3.41 -7.85 -5.26
C ARG A 112 3.45 -6.55 -4.49
N VAL A 113 3.23 -6.65 -3.19
CA VAL A 113 3.20 -5.52 -2.27
C VAL A 113 4.09 -5.79 -1.07
N ARG A 114 4.54 -4.73 -0.43
CA ARG A 114 5.11 -4.78 0.90
C ARG A 114 4.14 -4.13 1.86
N LEU A 115 3.70 -4.89 2.85
CA LEU A 115 2.86 -4.38 3.94
C LEU A 115 3.75 -3.99 5.11
N LYS A 116 3.48 -2.85 5.73
CA LYS A 116 4.05 -2.50 7.02
C LYS A 116 2.94 -2.44 8.05
N ILE A 117 3.09 -3.26 9.10
CA ILE A 117 2.17 -3.37 10.23
C ILE A 117 3.00 -3.18 11.50
N GLY A 118 2.79 -2.06 12.18
CA GLY A 118 3.71 -1.63 13.23
C GLY A 118 5.12 -1.40 12.68
N ASN A 119 6.12 -2.08 13.24
CA ASN A 119 7.51 -2.02 12.74
C ASN A 119 7.93 -3.25 11.92
N GLN A 120 6.97 -4.06 11.47
CA GLN A 120 7.21 -5.29 10.72
C GLN A 120 6.85 -5.11 9.24
N LEU A 121 7.65 -5.71 8.36
CA LEU A 121 7.47 -5.72 6.91
C LEU A 121 7.12 -7.12 6.43
N PHE A 122 6.07 -7.23 5.63
CA PHE A 122 5.58 -8.48 5.05
C PHE A 122 5.58 -8.36 3.52
N GLU A 123 6.38 -9.17 2.85
CA GLU A 123 6.33 -9.30 1.38
C GLU A 123 5.16 -10.22 1.02
N ARG A 124 4.19 -9.70 0.27
CA ARG A 124 2.95 -10.41 -0.07
C ARG A 124 2.53 -10.14 -1.52
N THR A 125 1.60 -10.94 -1.96
CA THR A 125 0.86 -10.71 -3.19
C THR A 125 -0.59 -10.39 -2.83
N VAL A 126 -1.24 -9.54 -3.59
CA VAL A 126 -2.66 -9.24 -3.40
C VAL A 126 -3.47 -9.59 -4.62
N SER A 127 -4.73 -9.93 -4.41
CA SER A 127 -5.70 -10.20 -5.47
C SER A 127 -6.92 -9.30 -5.28
N HIS A 128 -7.34 -8.63 -6.34
CA HIS A 128 -8.59 -7.86 -6.33
C HIS A 128 -9.79 -8.79 -6.15
N VAL A 129 -10.66 -8.48 -5.20
CA VAL A 129 -11.86 -9.27 -4.91
C VAL A 129 -12.97 -8.81 -5.84
N THR A 130 -13.46 -9.73 -6.68
CA THR A 130 -14.52 -9.48 -7.65
C THR A 130 -15.79 -10.27 -7.37
N ASP A 131 -15.72 -11.31 -6.54
CA ASP A 131 -16.89 -12.09 -6.10
C ASP A 131 -17.75 -11.24 -5.16
N GLU A 132 -19.03 -11.10 -5.50
CA GLU A 132 -19.92 -10.17 -4.81
C GLU A 132 -20.24 -10.64 -3.39
N ALA A 133 -20.43 -11.93 -3.19
CA ALA A 133 -20.70 -12.50 -1.85
C ALA A 133 -19.49 -12.32 -0.92
N GLU A 134 -18.28 -12.54 -1.44
CA GLU A 134 -17.04 -12.27 -0.69
C GLU A 134 -16.91 -10.79 -0.37
N ARG A 135 -17.18 -9.89 -1.33
CA ARG A 135 -17.13 -8.44 -1.12
C ARG A 135 -18.09 -7.97 -0.03
N GLU A 136 -19.33 -8.44 -0.05
CA GLU A 136 -20.33 -8.12 0.97
C GLU A 136 -19.90 -8.58 2.35
N ALA A 137 -19.44 -9.84 2.47
CA ALA A 137 -19.00 -10.41 3.74
C ALA A 137 -17.79 -9.66 4.31
N VAL A 138 -16.78 -9.37 3.47
CA VAL A 138 -15.59 -8.60 3.87
C VAL A 138 -15.95 -7.15 4.24
N HIS A 139 -16.88 -6.53 3.51
CA HIS A 139 -17.35 -5.18 3.84
C HIS A 139 -18.03 -5.15 5.20
N GLN A 140 -18.81 -6.18 5.54
CA GLN A 140 -19.45 -6.27 6.85
C GLN A 140 -18.42 -6.31 7.99
N THR A 141 -17.35 -7.13 7.87
CA THR A 141 -16.29 -7.16 8.89
C THR A 141 -15.53 -5.83 8.98
N PHE A 142 -15.42 -5.09 7.87
CA PHE A 142 -14.87 -3.74 7.87
C PHE A 142 -15.75 -2.75 8.65
N VAL A 143 -17.07 -2.76 8.41
CA VAL A 143 -18.04 -1.93 9.15
C VAL A 143 -18.01 -2.23 10.65
N GLU A 144 -17.90 -3.50 11.02
CA GLU A 144 -17.83 -3.94 12.41
C GLU A 144 -16.54 -3.48 13.10
N LYS A 145 -15.40 -3.51 12.39
CA LYS A 145 -14.11 -3.07 12.93
C LYS A 145 -14.04 -1.53 13.09
N TYR A 146 -14.59 -0.77 12.15
CA TYR A 146 -14.43 0.69 12.08
C TYR A 146 -15.75 1.42 12.39
N THR A 147 -16.36 1.09 13.51
CA THR A 147 -17.69 1.62 13.93
C THR A 147 -17.73 3.13 14.15
N GLU A 148 -16.60 3.74 14.48
CA GLU A 148 -16.53 5.19 14.74
C GLU A 148 -16.34 6.04 13.47
N TRP A 149 -16.16 5.40 12.32
CA TRP A 149 -15.87 6.07 11.06
C TRP A 149 -17.07 6.02 10.11
N HIS A 150 -17.19 7.05 9.28
CA HIS A 150 -18.11 6.97 8.15
C HIS A 150 -17.59 5.99 7.12
N THR A 151 -17.97 4.73 7.23
CA THR A 151 -17.51 3.66 6.36
C THR A 151 -17.99 3.90 4.93
N PRO A 152 -17.10 3.87 3.92
CA PRO A 152 -17.50 3.92 2.52
C PRO A 152 -18.47 2.79 2.18
N GLY A 153 -19.47 3.07 1.36
CA GLY A 153 -20.39 2.05 0.86
C GLY A 153 -19.68 1.01 -0.01
N LEU A 154 -20.25 -0.18 -0.09
CA LEU A 154 -19.68 -1.30 -0.86
C LEU A 154 -19.39 -0.93 -2.32
N GLU A 155 -20.21 -0.06 -2.92
CA GLU A 155 -20.08 0.43 -4.28
C GLU A 155 -18.93 1.41 -4.48
N THR A 156 -18.36 1.95 -3.37
CA THR A 156 -17.31 2.98 -3.40
C THR A 156 -15.96 2.46 -2.90
N VAL A 157 -15.79 1.15 -2.79
CA VAL A 157 -14.56 0.56 -2.26
C VAL A 157 -14.10 -0.64 -3.10
N HIS A 158 -12.81 -0.69 -3.41
CA HIS A 158 -12.15 -1.90 -3.89
C HIS A 158 -11.49 -2.63 -2.72
N MET A 159 -11.52 -3.93 -2.78
CA MET A 159 -10.95 -4.80 -1.76
C MET A 159 -9.89 -5.70 -2.37
N PHE A 160 -8.82 -5.91 -1.63
CA PHE A 160 -7.72 -6.78 -2.04
C PHE A 160 -7.49 -7.84 -0.97
N ARG A 161 -7.56 -9.09 -1.36
CA ARG A 161 -7.19 -10.22 -0.51
C ARG A 161 -5.68 -10.39 -0.53
N VAL A 162 -5.08 -10.46 0.66
CA VAL A 162 -3.65 -10.75 0.84
C VAL A 162 -3.43 -12.25 0.68
N LEU A 163 -2.51 -12.61 -0.19
CA LEU A 163 -2.11 -13.99 -0.46
C LEU A 163 -0.79 -14.31 0.26
N PRO A 164 -0.53 -15.59 0.51
CA PRO A 164 0.72 -16.05 1.12
C PRO A 164 1.99 -15.57 0.40
#